data_ffaef1ab7cf1d2372fd2f1d946e5ea5c
#
_entry.id   ffaef1ab7cf1d2372fd2f1d946e5ea5c
#
_cell.length_a   1.000
_cell.length_b   1.000
_cell.length_c   1.000
_cell.angle_alpha   90.00
_cell.angle_beta   90.00
_cell.angle_gamma   90.00
#
_symmetry.space_group_name_H-M   'P 1'
#
loop_
_entity.id
_entity.type
_entity.pdbx_description
1 polymer ?
#
loop_
_entity_poly.entity_id
_entity_poly.type
_entity_poly.pdbx_seq_one_letter_code
_entity_poly.pdbx_strand_id
1 'polypeptide(L)'
;MAHTIYSNFYLSNEVEDQYKSHLDLQQFCKVDNTLTGSAGMKRKINVYSATDGTETLAMGAGNSKSIEVKYSQKEYEILLAQNRFKYFDEQEMTDPMLVPVGVRHMGTDLFNYVNKGIYTEFKKANLAVAAEKLNFGAFADAVANMNIEYTDNEAETVSQLAFAFVNPADVAELRKNLAEDLKYVESFVRTGYVGTVAGVNIYTKKDADKGTIIVAIRAAVTLFNKKGVEVEQDRDGDKRENTIWSRKYYLPALTDATKVVKVIVGKAKKSTDTTVNASKTYYKQHGTGYIVGTPTANPSTENFYEIG
;
A
#
# COMPACT_ATOMS: atom_id res chain seq x y z
N MET A 1 -38.65 -5.28 32.30
CA MET A 1 -37.38 -4.83 32.88
C MET A 1 -36.62 -4.13 31.77
N ALA A 2 -36.21 -2.89 31.99
CA ALA A 2 -35.40 -2.17 30.99
C ALA A 2 -34.00 -2.80 31.00
N HIS A 3 -33.65 -3.50 29.93
CA HIS A 3 -32.30 -3.98 29.74
C HIS A 3 -31.40 -2.76 29.50
N THR A 4 -30.33 -2.65 30.29
CA THR A 4 -29.27 -1.69 30.03
C THR A 4 -28.49 -2.21 28.83
N ILE A 5 -28.90 -1.80 27.63
CA ILE A 5 -28.13 -2.04 26.42
C ILE A 5 -26.89 -1.17 26.56
N TYR A 6 -25.70 -1.76 26.49
CA TYR A 6 -24.46 -0.98 26.33
C TYR A 6 -24.65 -0.06 25.14
N SER A 7 -24.39 1.22 25.31
CA SER A 7 -24.58 2.15 24.19
C SER A 7 -23.62 1.75 23.08
N ASN A 8 -24.15 1.58 21.87
CA ASN A 8 -23.34 1.26 20.67
C ASN A 8 -22.16 2.24 20.50
N PHE A 9 -22.31 3.47 21.03
CA PHE A 9 -21.28 4.48 21.06
C PHE A 9 -20.06 4.07 21.90
N TYR A 10 -20.25 3.46 23.06
CA TYR A 10 -19.13 3.02 23.93
C TYR A 10 -18.35 1.88 23.26
N LEU A 11 -19.02 0.88 22.74
CA LEU A 11 -18.38 -0.24 22.03
C LEU A 11 -17.71 0.24 20.74
N SER A 12 -18.31 1.17 20.00
CA SER A 12 -17.72 1.77 18.82
C SER A 12 -16.42 2.49 19.12
N ASN A 13 -16.39 3.30 20.19
CA ASN A 13 -15.18 3.99 20.61
C ASN A 13 -14.08 3.03 21.05
N GLU A 14 -14.42 1.96 21.77
CA GLU A 14 -13.43 0.98 22.23
C GLU A 14 -12.83 0.20 21.06
N VAL A 15 -13.64 -0.20 20.08
CA VAL A 15 -13.14 -0.83 18.85
C VAL A 15 -12.28 0.16 18.06
N GLU A 16 -12.64 1.43 17.98
CA GLU A 16 -11.87 2.45 17.28
C GLU A 16 -10.55 2.77 17.97
N ASP A 17 -10.51 2.78 19.29
CA ASP A 17 -9.28 2.94 20.07
C ASP A 17 -8.33 1.76 19.86
N GLN A 18 -8.82 0.54 19.82
CA GLN A 18 -8.04 -0.65 19.48
C GLN A 18 -7.53 -0.58 18.04
N TYR A 19 -8.33 -0.05 17.12
CA TYR A 19 -7.96 0.17 15.74
C TYR A 19 -6.77 1.14 15.61
N LYS A 20 -6.72 2.19 16.42
CA LYS A 20 -5.66 3.21 16.43
C LYS A 20 -4.39 2.79 17.19
N SER A 21 -4.47 1.80 18.07
CA SER A 21 -3.36 1.41 18.95
C SER A 21 -2.20 0.69 18.25
N HIS A 22 -2.42 0.18 17.04
CA HIS A 22 -1.43 -0.56 16.25
C HIS A 22 -0.81 0.31 15.15
N LEU A 23 0.26 -0.20 14.50
CA LEU A 23 0.85 0.46 13.34
C LEU A 23 -0.20 0.60 12.22
N ASP A 24 -0.64 1.82 12.00
CA ASP A 24 -1.67 2.14 11.02
C ASP A 24 -1.06 2.46 9.66
N LEU A 25 -1.38 1.65 8.66
CA LEU A 25 -0.96 1.91 7.29
C LEU A 25 -1.68 3.10 6.64
N GLN A 26 -2.72 3.64 7.24
CA GLN A 26 -3.40 4.84 6.76
C GLN A 26 -2.45 6.06 6.76
N GLN A 27 -1.48 6.12 7.67
CA GLN A 27 -0.47 7.18 7.70
C GLN A 27 0.41 7.23 6.43
N PHE A 28 0.52 6.10 5.72
CA PHE A 28 1.29 5.96 4.47
C PHE A 28 0.44 6.15 3.21
N CYS A 29 -0.83 6.50 3.37
CA CYS A 29 -1.76 6.75 2.29
C CYS A 29 -2.24 8.19 2.31
N LYS A 30 -2.73 8.67 1.17
CA LYS A 30 -3.58 9.86 1.14
C LYS A 30 -4.98 9.43 1.59
N VAL A 31 -5.51 10.08 2.62
CA VAL A 31 -6.88 9.83 3.11
C VAL A 31 -7.85 10.79 2.45
N ASP A 32 -8.90 10.26 1.86
CA ASP A 32 -9.97 11.01 1.20
C ASP A 32 -11.33 10.64 1.81
N ASN A 33 -11.99 11.62 2.42
CA ASN A 33 -13.29 11.46 3.05
C ASN A 33 -14.46 12.00 2.19
N THR A 34 -14.20 12.33 0.92
CA THR A 34 -15.25 12.90 0.02
C THR A 34 -16.40 11.94 -0.22
N LEU A 35 -16.20 10.64 -0.03
CA LEU A 35 -17.25 9.64 -0.15
C LEU A 35 -18.20 9.57 1.05
N THR A 36 -17.84 10.20 2.18
CA THR A 36 -18.69 10.24 3.37
C THR A 36 -19.96 11.04 3.05
N GLY A 37 -21.12 10.39 3.17
CA GLY A 37 -22.41 11.02 2.85
C GLY A 37 -22.81 11.03 1.37
N SER A 38 -21.93 10.66 0.43
CA SER A 38 -22.31 10.53 -1.00
C SER A 38 -23.06 9.22 -1.24
N ALA A 39 -24.00 9.20 -2.20
CA ALA A 39 -24.68 7.95 -2.59
C ALA A 39 -23.76 7.06 -3.47
N GLY A 40 -24.01 5.75 -3.45
CA GLY A 40 -23.33 4.78 -4.31
C GLY A 40 -22.18 4.04 -3.66
N MET A 41 -21.84 2.88 -4.24
CA MET A 41 -20.80 1.95 -3.78
C MET A 41 -19.62 1.85 -4.76
N LYS A 42 -19.59 2.71 -5.78
CA LYS A 42 -18.54 2.71 -6.80
C LYS A 42 -17.89 4.09 -6.90
N ARG A 43 -16.58 4.12 -7.08
CA ARG A 43 -15.80 5.33 -7.35
C ARG A 43 -15.10 5.22 -8.69
N LYS A 44 -15.30 6.21 -9.54
CA LYS A 44 -14.58 6.35 -10.80
C LYS A 44 -13.48 7.39 -10.63
N ILE A 45 -12.27 6.99 -10.99
CA ILE A 45 -11.10 7.88 -10.97
C ILE A 45 -10.65 8.06 -12.40
N ASN A 46 -10.64 9.31 -12.85
CA ASN A 46 -10.15 9.68 -14.16
C ASN A 46 -8.68 10.10 -14.06
N VAL A 47 -7.85 9.47 -14.88
CA VAL A 47 -6.44 9.83 -15.04
C VAL A 47 -6.30 10.47 -16.41
N TYR A 48 -5.83 11.70 -16.43
CA TYR A 48 -5.59 12.46 -17.65
C TYR A 48 -4.10 12.44 -18.00
N SER A 49 -3.80 12.30 -19.28
CA SER A 49 -2.46 12.49 -19.84
C SER A 49 -2.52 13.45 -21.01
N ALA A 50 -1.54 14.29 -21.12
CA ALA A 50 -1.43 15.25 -22.23
C ALA A 50 -0.09 15.08 -22.95
N THR A 51 -0.07 15.33 -24.24
CA THR A 51 1.17 15.41 -25.03
C THR A 51 1.68 16.84 -25.05
N ASP A 52 3.01 17.02 -25.17
CA ASP A 52 3.61 18.33 -25.32
C ASP A 52 3.26 18.92 -26.70
N GLY A 53 2.79 20.14 -26.71
CA GLY A 53 2.40 20.87 -27.94
C GLY A 53 3.07 22.25 -28.09
N THR A 54 3.99 22.61 -27.19
CA THR A 54 4.69 23.86 -27.25
C THR A 54 5.88 23.79 -28.25
N GLU A 55 5.96 24.73 -29.15
CA GLU A 55 7.06 24.85 -30.12
C GLU A 55 7.44 26.30 -30.31
N THR A 56 8.72 26.52 -30.65
CA THR A 56 9.22 27.87 -31.01
C THR A 56 8.92 28.15 -32.48
N LEU A 57 8.21 29.22 -32.74
CA LEU A 57 7.77 29.57 -34.09
C LEU A 57 8.63 30.71 -34.68
N ALA A 58 8.96 30.58 -35.96
CA ALA A 58 9.51 31.71 -36.73
C ALA A 58 8.41 32.71 -37.07
N MET A 59 8.79 33.94 -37.38
CA MET A 59 7.86 35.00 -37.76
C MET A 59 7.00 34.55 -38.97
N GLY A 60 5.68 34.56 -38.81
CA GLY A 60 4.75 34.14 -39.85
C GLY A 60 4.45 32.64 -39.95
N ALA A 61 5.06 31.81 -39.08
CA ALA A 61 4.77 30.38 -39.02
C ALA A 61 3.63 30.10 -38.03
N GLY A 62 2.79 29.11 -38.35
CA GLY A 62 1.76 28.62 -37.45
C GLY A 62 2.18 27.34 -36.70
N ASN A 63 1.49 26.97 -35.61
CA ASN A 63 1.77 25.77 -34.88
C ASN A 63 1.56 24.52 -35.72
N SER A 64 2.53 23.60 -35.67
CA SER A 64 2.46 22.27 -36.30
C SER A 64 2.04 21.20 -35.30
N LYS A 65 2.19 21.47 -34.00
CA LYS A 65 1.84 20.56 -32.89
C LYS A 65 0.60 21.06 -32.16
N SER A 66 -0.20 20.13 -31.66
CA SER A 66 -1.32 20.38 -30.78
C SER A 66 -1.20 19.53 -29.51
N ILE A 67 -1.68 20.04 -28.41
CA ILE A 67 -1.79 19.26 -27.17
C ILE A 67 -2.98 18.31 -27.31
N GLU A 68 -2.70 17.02 -27.26
CA GLU A 68 -3.74 16.01 -27.19
C GLU A 68 -3.92 15.57 -25.75
N VAL A 69 -5.15 15.67 -25.24
CA VAL A 69 -5.51 15.20 -23.90
C VAL A 69 -6.23 13.86 -24.03
N LYS A 70 -5.64 12.85 -23.42
CA LYS A 70 -6.25 11.52 -23.31
C LYS A 70 -6.66 11.28 -21.87
N TYR A 71 -7.77 10.58 -21.66
CA TYR A 71 -8.15 10.15 -20.33
C TYR A 71 -8.37 8.64 -20.27
N SER A 72 -8.02 8.06 -19.14
CA SER A 72 -8.38 6.70 -18.79
C SER A 72 -9.21 6.72 -17.51
N GLN A 73 -10.24 5.90 -17.46
CA GLN A 73 -11.12 5.80 -16.30
C GLN A 73 -10.92 4.45 -15.62
N LYS A 74 -10.64 4.47 -14.33
CA LYS A 74 -10.61 3.27 -13.48
C LYS A 74 -11.82 3.31 -12.56
N GLU A 75 -12.56 2.22 -12.51
CA GLU A 75 -13.70 2.03 -11.62
C GLU A 75 -13.27 1.17 -10.44
N TYR A 76 -13.58 1.63 -9.23
CA TYR A 76 -13.30 0.95 -7.97
C TYR A 76 -14.59 0.73 -7.21
N GLU A 77 -14.70 -0.41 -6.56
CA GLU A 77 -15.85 -0.77 -5.73
C GLU A 77 -15.52 -0.65 -4.25
N ILE A 78 -16.44 -0.06 -3.47
CA ILE A 78 -16.26 0.14 -2.03
C ILE A 78 -16.38 -1.22 -1.34
N LEU A 79 -15.40 -1.54 -0.50
CA LEU A 79 -15.33 -2.78 0.25
C LEU A 79 -16.04 -2.64 1.61
N LEU A 80 -16.72 -3.68 2.01
CA LEU A 80 -17.24 -3.83 3.37
C LEU A 80 -16.34 -4.84 4.12
N ALA A 81 -15.69 -4.36 5.17
CA ALA A 81 -15.08 -5.23 6.17
C ALA A 81 -16.04 -5.39 7.33
N GLN A 82 -16.37 -6.60 7.68
CA GLN A 82 -17.26 -6.91 8.80
C GLN A 82 -16.76 -8.14 9.52
N ASN A 83 -16.77 -8.09 10.84
CA ASN A 83 -16.59 -9.26 11.70
C ASN A 83 -17.71 -9.37 12.72
N ARG A 84 -17.76 -10.52 13.40
CA ARG A 84 -18.84 -10.86 14.31
C ARG A 84 -18.29 -11.64 15.51
N PHE A 85 -18.73 -11.25 16.70
CA PHE A 85 -18.48 -11.96 17.94
C PHE A 85 -19.81 -12.38 18.55
N LYS A 86 -19.91 -13.66 18.93
CA LYS A 86 -21.11 -14.25 19.55
C LYS A 86 -20.76 -14.81 20.90
N TYR A 87 -21.65 -14.63 21.86
CA TYR A 87 -21.53 -15.23 23.19
C TYR A 87 -22.92 -15.48 23.80
N PHE A 88 -22.98 -16.39 24.75
CA PHE A 88 -24.18 -16.67 25.52
C PHE A 88 -24.09 -16.02 26.91
N ASP A 89 -25.24 -15.67 27.49
CA ASP A 89 -25.31 -15.06 28.82
C ASP A 89 -24.58 -15.91 29.87
N GLU A 90 -24.68 -17.24 29.80
CA GLU A 90 -24.02 -18.15 30.70
C GLU A 90 -22.50 -18.15 30.59
N GLN A 91 -21.96 -17.87 29.39
CA GLN A 91 -20.52 -17.73 29.18
C GLN A 91 -19.98 -16.44 29.80
N GLU A 92 -20.74 -15.35 29.67
CA GLU A 92 -20.40 -14.07 30.32
C GLU A 92 -20.44 -14.14 31.82
N MET A 93 -21.44 -14.89 32.39
CA MET A 93 -21.52 -15.15 33.84
C MET A 93 -20.35 -15.98 34.34
N THR A 94 -19.86 -16.91 33.51
CA THR A 94 -18.72 -17.77 33.85
C THR A 94 -17.38 -17.02 33.72
N ASP A 95 -17.23 -16.21 32.68
CA ASP A 95 -16.05 -15.44 32.40
C ASP A 95 -16.40 -13.98 32.04
N PRO A 96 -16.40 -13.07 33.02
CA PRO A 96 -16.71 -11.65 32.79
C PRO A 96 -15.73 -10.93 31.83
N MET A 97 -14.53 -11.52 31.60
CA MET A 97 -13.54 -10.93 30.69
C MET A 97 -13.77 -11.33 29.22
N LEU A 98 -14.71 -12.24 28.97
CA LEU A 98 -14.99 -12.73 27.60
C LEU A 98 -15.37 -11.62 26.64
N VAL A 99 -16.27 -10.71 27.05
CA VAL A 99 -16.75 -9.62 26.19
C VAL A 99 -15.67 -8.58 25.92
N PRO A 100 -14.96 -8.03 26.94
CA PRO A 100 -13.85 -7.08 26.70
C PRO A 100 -12.75 -7.66 25.81
N VAL A 101 -12.37 -8.92 26.02
CA VAL A 101 -11.35 -9.59 25.20
C VAL A 101 -11.87 -9.82 23.78
N GLY A 102 -13.13 -10.23 23.63
CA GLY A 102 -13.77 -10.41 22.33
C GLY A 102 -13.81 -9.11 21.50
N VAL A 103 -14.23 -8.00 22.10
CA VAL A 103 -14.24 -6.68 21.46
C VAL A 103 -12.83 -6.25 21.05
N ARG A 104 -11.84 -6.48 21.91
CA ARG A 104 -10.43 -6.19 21.58
C ARG A 104 -9.96 -6.99 20.37
N HIS A 105 -10.28 -8.27 20.30
CA HIS A 105 -9.93 -9.10 19.14
C HIS A 105 -10.66 -8.67 17.88
N MET A 106 -11.94 -8.27 17.97
CA MET A 106 -12.68 -7.70 16.83
C MET A 106 -12.00 -6.44 16.28
N GLY A 107 -11.58 -5.52 17.15
CA GLY A 107 -10.87 -4.30 16.75
C GLY A 107 -9.54 -4.60 16.06
N THR A 108 -8.75 -5.50 16.63
CA THR A 108 -7.45 -5.91 16.07
C THR A 108 -7.63 -6.62 14.71
N ASP A 109 -8.62 -7.49 14.57
CA ASP A 109 -8.91 -8.21 13.33
C ASP A 109 -9.35 -7.23 12.21
N LEU A 110 -10.29 -6.34 12.52
CA LEU A 110 -10.75 -5.32 11.57
C LEU A 110 -9.59 -4.41 11.11
N PHE A 111 -8.73 -3.98 12.03
CA PHE A 111 -7.54 -3.22 11.75
C PHE A 111 -6.58 -3.97 10.81
N ASN A 112 -6.26 -5.22 11.13
CA ASN A 112 -5.38 -6.04 10.33
C ASN A 112 -5.93 -6.28 8.92
N TYR A 113 -7.25 -6.47 8.81
CA TYR A 113 -7.90 -6.66 7.52
C TYR A 113 -7.81 -5.42 6.62
N VAL A 114 -8.06 -4.24 7.18
CA VAL A 114 -7.93 -2.96 6.44
C VAL A 114 -6.47 -2.74 6.03
N ASN A 115 -5.51 -2.94 6.92
CA ASN A 115 -4.09 -2.82 6.62
C ASN A 115 -3.64 -3.81 5.53
N LYS A 116 -4.14 -5.04 5.56
CA LYS A 116 -3.88 -6.02 4.50
C LYS A 116 -4.43 -5.54 3.14
N GLY A 117 -5.61 -4.93 3.14
CA GLY A 117 -6.19 -4.32 1.94
C GLY A 117 -5.31 -3.21 1.37
N ILE A 118 -4.86 -2.27 2.22
CA ILE A 118 -3.96 -1.19 1.82
C ILE A 118 -2.64 -1.75 1.28
N TYR A 119 -2.03 -2.72 1.98
CA TYR A 119 -0.79 -3.33 1.55
C TYR A 119 -0.92 -4.06 0.20
N THR A 120 -2.07 -4.69 -0.05
CA THR A 120 -2.37 -5.34 -1.33
C THR A 120 -2.39 -4.34 -2.48
N GLU A 121 -2.88 -3.13 -2.26
CA GLU A 121 -2.84 -2.07 -3.28
C GLU A 121 -1.40 -1.62 -3.58
N PHE A 122 -0.54 -1.48 -2.57
CA PHE A 122 0.88 -1.21 -2.80
C PHE A 122 1.57 -2.34 -3.59
N LYS A 123 1.18 -3.60 -3.38
CA LYS A 123 1.69 -4.74 -4.15
C LYS A 123 1.32 -4.70 -5.64
N LYS A 124 0.35 -3.90 -6.06
CA LYS A 124 -0.02 -3.73 -7.47
C LYS A 124 0.93 -2.81 -8.25
N ALA A 125 2.05 -2.38 -7.63
CA ALA A 125 3.05 -1.58 -8.31
C ALA A 125 3.50 -2.22 -9.63
N ASN A 126 3.57 -1.41 -10.68
CA ASN A 126 4.00 -1.85 -12.00
C ASN A 126 5.50 -1.61 -12.24
N LEU A 127 6.09 -0.64 -11.53
CA LEU A 127 7.52 -0.36 -11.62
C LEU A 127 8.32 -1.34 -10.76
N ALA A 128 9.46 -1.80 -11.26
CA ALA A 128 10.35 -2.70 -10.55
C ALA A 128 11.82 -2.30 -10.76
N VAL A 129 12.63 -2.58 -9.74
CA VAL A 129 14.09 -2.52 -9.80
C VAL A 129 14.62 -3.88 -9.39
N ALA A 130 15.54 -4.42 -10.21
CA ALA A 130 16.25 -5.65 -9.88
C ALA A 130 17.54 -5.30 -9.15
N ALA A 131 17.76 -5.86 -7.98
CA ALA A 131 18.97 -5.67 -7.19
C ALA A 131 19.55 -7.02 -6.75
N GLU A 132 20.82 -7.28 -7.07
CA GLU A 132 21.48 -8.54 -6.65
C GLU A 132 21.58 -8.62 -5.13
N LYS A 133 21.73 -7.48 -4.46
CA LYS A 133 21.83 -7.34 -3.01
C LYS A 133 21.09 -6.09 -2.56
N LEU A 134 20.49 -6.16 -1.40
CA LEU A 134 19.93 -4.97 -0.74
C LEU A 134 21.06 -4.10 -0.22
N ASN A 135 21.25 -2.95 -0.84
CA ASN A 135 22.26 -1.95 -0.49
C ASN A 135 21.71 -0.55 -0.73
N PHE A 136 22.54 0.46 -0.46
CA PHE A 136 22.18 1.87 -0.72
C PHE A 136 21.74 2.12 -2.18
N GLY A 137 22.45 1.53 -3.16
CA GLY A 137 22.17 1.69 -4.58
C GLY A 137 20.77 1.20 -4.97
N ALA A 138 20.31 0.07 -4.43
CA ALA A 138 18.98 -0.46 -4.72
C ALA A 138 17.84 0.49 -4.35
N PHE A 139 17.99 1.21 -3.23
CA PHE A 139 17.00 2.22 -2.80
C PHE A 139 17.12 3.51 -3.61
N ALA A 140 18.35 3.93 -3.95
CA ALA A 140 18.59 5.08 -4.80
C ALA A 140 17.98 4.87 -6.21
N ASP A 141 18.19 3.68 -6.80
CA ASP A 141 17.59 3.32 -8.09
C ASP A 141 16.06 3.25 -8.02
N ALA A 142 15.50 2.79 -6.91
CA ALA A 142 14.05 2.79 -6.71
C ALA A 142 13.48 4.19 -6.70
N VAL A 143 14.11 5.13 -5.99
CA VAL A 143 13.71 6.54 -5.97
C VAL A 143 13.84 7.18 -7.35
N ALA A 144 14.94 6.89 -8.06
CA ALA A 144 15.17 7.42 -9.41
C ALA A 144 14.14 6.94 -10.45
N ASN A 145 13.60 5.73 -10.26
CA ASN A 145 12.56 5.18 -11.15
C ASN A 145 11.14 5.66 -10.81
N MET A 146 10.92 6.32 -9.68
CA MET A 146 9.64 6.95 -9.40
C MET A 146 9.49 8.20 -10.26
N ASN A 147 8.34 8.36 -10.93
CA ASN A 147 8.00 9.60 -11.58
C ASN A 147 7.50 10.60 -10.53
N ILE A 148 8.44 11.25 -9.88
CA ILE A 148 8.15 12.30 -8.91
C ILE A 148 8.34 13.62 -9.67
N GLU A 149 7.28 14.42 -9.74
CA GLU A 149 7.38 15.77 -10.25
C GLU A 149 8.17 16.60 -9.24
N TYR A 150 9.40 16.95 -9.60
CA TYR A 150 10.22 17.89 -8.85
C TYR A 150 10.05 19.28 -9.42
N THR A 151 9.94 20.26 -8.55
CA THR A 151 10.54 21.58 -8.86
C THR A 151 12.02 21.49 -8.53
N ASP A 152 12.87 22.24 -9.24
CA ASP A 152 14.34 22.15 -9.12
C ASP A 152 14.85 22.28 -7.67
N ASN A 153 14.05 22.86 -6.77
CA ASN A 153 14.39 23.10 -5.37
C ASN A 153 13.80 22.10 -4.38
N GLU A 154 12.98 21.13 -4.81
CA GLU A 154 12.22 20.25 -3.92
C GLU A 154 12.68 18.78 -3.93
N ALA A 155 13.70 18.44 -4.73
CA ALA A 155 14.18 17.08 -4.89
C ALA A 155 14.54 16.40 -3.55
N GLU A 156 15.20 17.09 -2.64
CA GLU A 156 15.57 16.56 -1.32
C GLU A 156 14.34 16.36 -0.42
N THR A 157 13.41 17.30 -0.46
CA THR A 157 12.17 17.22 0.34
C THR A 157 11.30 16.04 -0.10
N VAL A 158 11.23 15.81 -1.40
CA VAL A 158 10.43 14.70 -1.95
C VAL A 158 11.07 13.35 -1.63
N SER A 159 12.39 13.21 -1.72
CA SER A 159 13.10 11.99 -1.38
C SER A 159 12.93 11.62 0.11
N GLN A 160 12.88 12.60 1.00
CA GLN A 160 12.63 12.37 2.43
C GLN A 160 11.21 11.86 2.73
N LEU A 161 10.25 12.05 1.84
CA LEU A 161 8.88 11.55 1.99
C LEU A 161 8.70 10.09 1.53
N ALA A 162 9.71 9.49 0.93
CA ALA A 162 9.66 8.10 0.51
C ALA A 162 9.78 7.17 1.72
N PHE A 163 9.06 6.07 1.65
CA PHE A 163 9.10 5.00 2.66
C PHE A 163 9.19 3.63 1.99
N ALA A 164 9.70 2.66 2.73
CA ALA A 164 9.80 1.28 2.27
C ALA A 164 9.22 0.31 3.30
N PHE A 165 8.44 -0.67 2.81
CA PHE A 165 8.01 -1.81 3.61
C PHE A 165 8.95 -2.98 3.36
N VAL A 166 9.64 -3.42 4.40
CA VAL A 166 10.68 -4.43 4.34
C VAL A 166 10.37 -5.59 5.28
N ASN A 167 10.58 -6.82 4.83
CA ASN A 167 10.47 -7.99 5.69
C ASN A 167 11.58 -7.98 6.75
N PRO A 168 11.35 -8.42 8.00
CA PRO A 168 12.39 -8.50 9.04
C PRO A 168 13.65 -9.25 8.63
N ALA A 169 13.53 -10.31 7.83
CA ALA A 169 14.67 -11.05 7.31
C ALA A 169 15.53 -10.21 6.34
N ASP A 170 14.87 -9.43 5.48
CA ASP A 170 15.51 -8.54 4.51
C ASP A 170 16.16 -7.34 5.20
N VAL A 171 15.58 -6.85 6.31
CA VAL A 171 16.25 -5.84 7.17
C VAL A 171 17.53 -6.37 7.76
N ALA A 172 17.56 -7.63 8.20
CA ALA A 172 18.79 -8.24 8.72
C ALA A 172 19.86 -8.38 7.63
N GLU A 173 19.46 -8.69 6.40
CA GLU A 173 20.36 -8.75 5.24
C GLU A 173 20.86 -7.34 4.87
N LEU A 174 19.98 -6.36 4.84
CA LEU A 174 20.33 -4.95 4.59
C LEU A 174 21.37 -4.45 5.60
N ARG A 175 21.20 -4.75 6.90
CA ARG A 175 22.17 -4.40 7.94
C ARG A 175 23.55 -5.01 7.68
N LYS A 176 23.60 -6.26 7.22
CA LYS A 176 24.87 -6.92 6.88
C LYS A 176 25.53 -6.26 5.68
N ASN A 177 24.77 -5.92 4.66
CA ASN A 177 25.30 -5.31 3.43
C ASN A 177 25.75 -3.86 3.67
N LEU A 178 25.11 -3.13 4.58
CA LEU A 178 25.49 -1.75 4.95
C LEU A 178 26.58 -1.70 6.04
N ALA A 179 27.01 -2.83 6.60
CA ALA A 179 27.96 -2.85 7.72
C ALA A 179 29.31 -2.19 7.37
N GLU A 180 29.78 -2.36 6.16
CA GLU A 180 31.02 -1.72 5.69
C GLU A 180 30.85 -0.21 5.52
N ASP A 181 29.72 0.24 4.97
CA ASP A 181 29.45 1.65 4.68
C ASP A 181 29.16 2.44 5.96
N LEU A 182 28.52 1.81 6.94
CA LEU A 182 28.05 2.44 8.17
C LEU A 182 28.91 2.13 9.40
N LYS A 183 30.06 1.49 9.25
CA LYS A 183 30.93 1.11 10.37
C LYS A 183 31.40 2.27 11.26
N TYR A 184 31.41 3.48 10.73
CA TYR A 184 31.79 4.69 11.48
C TYR A 184 30.59 5.45 12.08
N VAL A 185 29.37 5.00 11.82
CA VAL A 185 28.16 5.63 12.36
C VAL A 185 27.85 5.01 13.73
N GLU A 186 28.02 5.78 14.81
CA GLU A 186 27.89 5.30 16.19
C GLU A 186 26.52 4.63 16.45
N SER A 187 25.44 5.20 15.99
CA SER A 187 24.10 4.64 16.16
C SER A 187 23.94 3.27 15.47
N PHE A 188 24.53 3.08 14.30
CA PHE A 188 24.52 1.80 13.60
C PHE A 188 25.40 0.77 14.32
N VAL A 189 26.62 1.14 14.72
CA VAL A 189 27.56 0.24 15.40
C VAL A 189 27.01 -0.28 16.72
N ARG A 190 26.32 0.60 17.50
CA ARG A 190 25.78 0.23 18.82
C ARG A 190 24.45 -0.52 18.76
N THR A 191 23.57 -0.14 17.87
CA THR A 191 22.16 -0.64 17.85
C THR A 191 21.78 -1.36 16.56
N GLY A 192 22.61 -1.27 15.52
CA GLY A 192 22.25 -1.74 14.16
C GLY A 192 21.05 -0.97 13.58
N TYR A 193 20.85 0.28 14.02
CA TYR A 193 19.72 1.10 13.58
C TYR A 193 19.91 1.53 12.13
N VAL A 194 18.96 1.18 11.29
CA VAL A 194 18.84 1.62 9.91
C VAL A 194 17.49 2.31 9.76
N GLY A 195 17.44 3.62 10.04
CA GLY A 195 16.20 4.39 9.95
C GLY A 195 15.87 4.82 8.55
N THR A 196 16.89 5.34 7.83
CA THR A 196 16.75 5.91 6.49
C THR A 196 17.91 5.47 5.63
N VAL A 197 17.63 5.00 4.41
CA VAL A 197 18.63 4.61 3.40
C VAL A 197 18.29 5.32 2.09
N ALA A 198 19.23 6.04 1.49
CA ALA A 198 19.04 6.81 0.27
C ALA A 198 17.81 7.75 0.30
N GLY A 199 17.51 8.36 1.46
CA GLY A 199 16.34 9.21 1.63
C GLY A 199 15.02 8.45 1.83
N VAL A 200 15.04 7.12 1.87
CA VAL A 200 13.87 6.27 2.06
C VAL A 200 13.77 5.81 3.52
N ASN A 201 12.67 6.11 4.19
CA ASN A 201 12.40 5.64 5.56
C ASN A 201 12.01 4.16 5.55
N ILE A 202 12.70 3.35 6.34
CA ILE A 202 12.50 1.90 6.38
C ILE A 202 11.54 1.53 7.49
N TYR A 203 10.46 0.85 7.12
CA TYR A 203 9.47 0.29 8.04
C TYR A 203 9.43 -1.22 7.92
N THR A 204 9.59 -1.89 9.04
CA THR A 204 9.53 -3.35 9.09
C THR A 204 8.07 -3.81 9.11
N LYS A 205 7.71 -4.68 8.17
CA LYS A 205 6.41 -5.31 8.11
C LYS A 205 6.55 -6.83 8.06
N LYS A 206 6.02 -7.50 9.09
CA LYS A 206 6.15 -8.96 9.24
C LYS A 206 5.56 -9.74 8.06
N ASP A 207 4.43 -9.27 7.54
CA ASP A 207 3.71 -9.93 6.44
C ASP A 207 4.19 -9.48 5.05
N ALA A 208 5.28 -8.71 4.96
CA ALA A 208 5.90 -8.36 3.69
C ALA A 208 6.55 -9.60 3.06
N ASP A 209 6.50 -9.69 1.73
CA ASP A 209 7.13 -10.79 1.02
C ASP A 209 8.66 -10.67 1.14
N LYS A 210 9.32 -11.79 1.45
CA LYS A 210 10.78 -11.83 1.50
C LYS A 210 11.35 -11.61 0.10
N GLY A 211 12.40 -10.79 0.00
CA GLY A 211 13.06 -10.48 -1.26
C GLY A 211 12.29 -9.51 -2.16
N THR A 212 11.15 -8.99 -1.71
CA THR A 212 10.40 -7.96 -2.44
C THR A 212 10.10 -6.79 -1.52
N ILE A 213 10.73 -5.66 -1.76
CA ILE A 213 10.57 -4.45 -0.98
C ILE A 213 9.71 -3.48 -1.77
N ILE A 214 8.71 -2.91 -1.12
CA ILE A 214 7.85 -1.89 -1.73
C ILE A 214 8.35 -0.54 -1.26
N VAL A 215 8.85 0.26 -2.20
CA VAL A 215 9.25 1.66 -1.98
C VAL A 215 8.17 2.55 -2.59
N ALA A 216 7.64 3.46 -1.80
CA ALA A 216 6.52 4.30 -2.23
C ALA A 216 6.57 5.68 -1.58
N ILE A 217 5.78 6.60 -2.11
CA ILE A 217 5.43 7.85 -1.45
C ILE A 217 3.94 7.86 -1.13
N ARG A 218 3.56 8.69 -0.17
CA ARG A 218 2.20 8.75 0.38
C ARG A 218 1.11 9.00 -0.67
N ALA A 219 1.44 9.68 -1.76
CA ALA A 219 0.51 9.98 -2.84
C ALA A 219 0.19 8.80 -3.77
N ALA A 220 0.91 7.66 -3.64
CA ALA A 220 0.72 6.50 -4.50
C ALA A 220 -0.64 5.82 -4.28
N VAL A 221 -1.03 5.63 -3.02
CA VAL A 221 -2.29 4.98 -2.64
C VAL A 221 -3.20 5.97 -1.93
N THR A 222 -4.45 6.00 -2.33
CA THR A 222 -5.49 6.79 -1.66
C THR A 222 -6.47 5.85 -0.96
N LEU A 223 -6.70 6.10 0.32
CA LEU A 223 -7.72 5.44 1.11
C LEU A 223 -8.98 6.30 1.13
N PHE A 224 -10.02 5.85 0.48
CA PHE A 224 -11.34 6.48 0.53
C PHE A 224 -12.15 5.89 1.68
N ASN A 225 -12.53 6.73 2.63
CA ASN A 225 -13.43 6.35 3.70
C ASN A 225 -14.87 6.67 3.30
N LYS A 226 -15.74 5.66 3.33
CA LYS A 226 -17.18 5.83 3.10
C LYS A 226 -17.93 6.00 4.41
N LYS A 227 -17.57 5.19 5.41
CA LYS A 227 -18.15 5.23 6.74
C LYS A 227 -17.12 4.76 7.76
N GLY A 228 -17.11 5.38 8.94
CA GLY A 228 -16.26 4.97 10.06
C GLY A 228 -16.61 3.57 10.57
N VAL A 229 -15.97 3.17 11.66
CA VAL A 229 -16.30 1.92 12.34
C VAL A 229 -17.70 2.03 12.96
N GLU A 230 -18.55 1.08 12.64
CA GLU A 230 -19.88 0.92 13.23
C GLU A 230 -19.91 -0.36 14.05
N VAL A 231 -20.49 -0.26 15.23
CA VAL A 231 -20.74 -1.42 16.09
C VAL A 231 -22.24 -1.56 16.31
N GLU A 232 -22.75 -2.73 16.10
CA GLU A 232 -24.15 -3.09 16.29
C GLU A 232 -24.23 -4.32 17.17
N GLN A 233 -25.13 -4.31 18.13
CA GLN A 233 -25.39 -5.44 19.03
C GLN A 233 -26.83 -5.90 18.85
N ASP A 234 -27.02 -7.19 18.74
CA ASP A 234 -28.32 -7.83 18.69
C ASP A 234 -28.38 -8.97 19.72
N ARG A 235 -29.57 -9.25 20.25
CA ARG A 235 -29.80 -10.28 21.23
C ARG A 235 -30.97 -11.17 20.81
N ASP A 236 -30.68 -12.46 20.65
CA ASP A 236 -31.72 -13.51 20.55
C ASP A 236 -32.15 -13.91 21.95
N GLY A 237 -33.35 -13.47 22.39
CA GLY A 237 -33.86 -13.73 23.71
C GLY A 237 -34.22 -15.20 23.95
N ASP A 238 -34.58 -15.97 22.91
CA ASP A 238 -34.93 -17.35 22.99
C ASP A 238 -33.69 -18.22 23.26
N LYS A 239 -32.60 -17.93 22.59
CA LYS A 239 -31.32 -18.62 22.73
C LYS A 239 -30.40 -18.02 23.79
N ARG A 240 -30.72 -16.84 24.32
CA ARG A 240 -29.84 -16.07 25.20
C ARG A 240 -28.47 -15.80 24.58
N GLU A 241 -28.47 -15.71 23.24
CA GLU A 241 -27.27 -15.42 22.43
C GLU A 241 -27.18 -13.92 22.17
N ASN A 242 -26.03 -13.35 22.51
CA ASN A 242 -25.68 -11.97 22.16
C ASN A 242 -24.72 -11.98 20.98
N THR A 243 -24.96 -11.10 20.01
CA THR A 243 -24.12 -10.97 18.83
C THR A 243 -23.69 -9.53 18.68
N ILE A 244 -22.38 -9.30 18.55
CA ILE A 244 -21.79 -7.99 18.29
C ILE A 244 -21.19 -8.05 16.89
N TRP A 245 -21.55 -7.09 16.05
CA TRP A 245 -20.93 -6.88 14.74
C TRP A 245 -20.11 -5.59 14.76
N SER A 246 -18.91 -5.62 14.18
CA SER A 246 -18.21 -4.40 13.80
C SER A 246 -17.99 -4.38 12.30
N ARG A 247 -18.20 -3.21 11.69
CA ARG A 247 -18.08 -3.03 10.24
C ARG A 247 -17.49 -1.68 9.86
N LYS A 248 -16.78 -1.68 8.75
CA LYS A 248 -16.21 -0.46 8.15
C LYS A 248 -16.36 -0.51 6.63
N TYR A 249 -16.78 0.62 6.05
CA TYR A 249 -16.84 0.80 4.59
C TYR A 249 -15.67 1.65 4.13
N TYR A 250 -14.82 1.08 3.30
CA TYR A 250 -13.60 1.71 2.86
C TYR A 250 -13.20 1.23 1.46
N LEU A 251 -12.32 1.97 0.81
CA LEU A 251 -11.76 1.62 -0.48
C LEU A 251 -10.29 2.05 -0.52
N PRO A 252 -9.32 1.14 -0.43
CA PRO A 252 -7.94 1.43 -0.77
C PRO A 252 -7.80 1.34 -2.30
N ALA A 253 -7.17 2.31 -2.92
CA ALA A 253 -6.95 2.32 -4.36
C ALA A 253 -5.55 2.83 -4.70
N LEU A 254 -4.85 2.12 -5.57
CA LEU A 254 -3.61 2.60 -6.18
C LEU A 254 -3.96 3.68 -7.21
N THR A 255 -3.91 4.95 -6.79
CA THR A 255 -4.28 6.09 -7.61
C THR A 255 -3.18 6.47 -8.58
N ASP A 256 -1.92 6.37 -8.16
CA ASP A 256 -0.76 6.70 -8.97
C ASP A 256 0.29 5.59 -8.92
N ALA A 257 0.31 4.76 -9.96
CA ALA A 257 1.24 3.64 -10.08
C ALA A 257 2.68 4.07 -10.37
N THR A 258 2.92 5.33 -10.74
CA THR A 258 4.26 5.85 -11.02
C THR A 258 5.02 6.21 -9.74
N LYS A 259 4.31 6.32 -8.62
CA LYS A 259 4.82 6.71 -7.30
C LYS A 259 5.05 5.53 -6.35
N VAL A 260 5.13 4.33 -6.89
CA VAL A 260 5.43 3.10 -6.16
C VAL A 260 6.29 2.17 -7.01
N VAL A 261 7.36 1.65 -6.42
CA VAL A 261 8.33 0.77 -7.07
C VAL A 261 8.55 -0.46 -6.22
N LYS A 262 8.67 -1.63 -6.84
CA LYS A 262 9.11 -2.87 -6.19
C LYS A 262 10.62 -3.02 -6.38
N VAL A 263 11.37 -3.15 -5.31
CA VAL A 263 12.75 -3.64 -5.37
C VAL A 263 12.70 -5.15 -5.18
N ILE A 264 13.12 -5.88 -6.20
CA ILE A 264 13.13 -7.34 -6.20
C ILE A 264 14.59 -7.80 -6.08
N VAL A 265 14.87 -8.59 -5.04
CA VAL A 265 16.20 -9.15 -4.82
C VAL A 265 16.43 -10.27 -5.82
N GLY A 266 17.27 -10.02 -6.82
CA GLY A 266 17.56 -10.95 -7.89
C GLY A 266 18.19 -10.25 -9.09
N LYS A 267 18.58 -11.06 -10.07
CA LYS A 267 19.12 -10.58 -11.36
C LYS A 267 18.03 -10.49 -12.40
N ALA A 268 17.97 -9.37 -13.10
CA ALA A 268 17.16 -9.29 -14.32
C ALA A 268 17.85 -10.07 -15.44
N LYS A 269 17.16 -11.04 -15.99
CA LYS A 269 17.61 -11.83 -17.15
C LYS A 269 16.64 -11.65 -18.29
N LYS A 270 17.17 -11.55 -19.51
CA LYS A 270 16.32 -11.56 -20.69
C LYS A 270 15.55 -12.87 -20.74
N SER A 271 14.24 -12.81 -20.96
CA SER A 271 13.41 -14.01 -21.07
C SER A 271 13.82 -14.87 -22.25
N THR A 272 13.87 -16.16 -22.02
CA THR A 272 14.11 -17.18 -23.06
C THR A 272 12.82 -17.87 -23.48
N ASP A 273 11.69 -17.50 -22.88
CA ASP A 273 10.39 -18.10 -23.16
C ASP A 273 9.93 -17.77 -24.60
N THR A 274 9.56 -18.80 -25.34
CA THR A 274 9.00 -18.68 -26.70
C THR A 274 7.48 -18.57 -26.71
N THR A 275 6.84 -18.85 -25.57
CA THR A 275 5.40 -18.72 -25.34
C THR A 275 5.15 -18.03 -24.02
N VAL A 276 4.02 -17.31 -23.90
CA VAL A 276 3.66 -16.62 -22.67
C VAL A 276 3.31 -17.62 -21.57
N ASN A 277 4.00 -17.56 -20.45
CA ASN A 277 3.70 -18.35 -19.27
C ASN A 277 2.91 -17.51 -18.25
N ALA A 278 1.66 -17.88 -18.00
CA ALA A 278 0.77 -17.14 -17.10
C ALA A 278 1.24 -17.13 -15.62
N SER A 279 2.16 -18.02 -15.25
CA SER A 279 2.71 -18.07 -13.88
C SER A 279 3.90 -17.14 -13.68
N LYS A 280 4.41 -16.51 -14.74
CA LYS A 280 5.56 -15.61 -14.70
C LYS A 280 5.13 -14.16 -14.86
N THR A 281 5.88 -13.26 -14.23
CA THR A 281 5.76 -11.82 -14.47
C THR A 281 6.87 -11.38 -15.41
N TYR A 282 6.49 -10.78 -16.52
CA TYR A 282 7.43 -10.26 -17.51
C TYR A 282 7.59 -8.76 -17.36
N TYR A 283 8.81 -8.28 -17.61
CA TYR A 283 9.20 -6.89 -17.45
C TYR A 283 9.81 -6.33 -18.73
N LYS A 284 9.53 -5.07 -19.03
CA LYS A 284 10.26 -4.29 -20.05
C LYS A 284 11.18 -3.31 -19.36
N GLN A 285 12.33 -3.02 -19.94
CA GLN A 285 13.23 -2.00 -19.42
C GLN A 285 12.56 -0.63 -19.44
N HIS A 286 12.69 0.11 -18.36
CA HIS A 286 12.13 1.45 -18.17
C HIS A 286 13.12 2.28 -17.32
N GLY A 287 13.78 3.27 -17.95
CA GLY A 287 14.83 4.02 -17.28
C GLY A 287 15.96 3.13 -16.76
N THR A 288 16.31 3.28 -15.51
CA THR A 288 17.26 2.44 -14.79
C THR A 288 16.64 1.16 -14.23
N GLY A 289 15.35 0.99 -14.34
CA GLY A 289 14.59 -0.16 -13.83
C GLY A 289 13.74 -0.83 -14.90
N TYR A 290 12.63 -1.39 -14.44
CA TYR A 290 11.75 -2.22 -15.24
C TYR A 290 10.28 -1.85 -14.98
N ILE A 291 9.44 -2.08 -15.97
CA ILE A 291 7.98 -1.97 -15.83
C ILE A 291 7.34 -3.31 -16.20
N VAL A 292 6.32 -3.70 -15.43
CA VAL A 292 5.53 -4.90 -15.75
C VAL A 292 4.85 -4.73 -17.10
N GLY A 293 5.03 -5.69 -17.97
CA GLY A 293 4.40 -5.72 -19.29
C GLY A 293 3.80 -7.08 -19.61
N THR A 294 2.83 -7.10 -20.51
CA THR A 294 2.19 -8.32 -20.99
C THR A 294 2.71 -8.62 -22.39
N PRO A 295 3.47 -9.72 -22.57
CA PRO A 295 3.88 -10.15 -23.90
C PRO A 295 2.63 -10.56 -24.72
N THR A 296 2.65 -10.30 -26.02
CA THR A 296 1.54 -10.67 -26.91
C THR A 296 1.68 -12.10 -27.43
N ALA A 297 2.90 -12.54 -27.72
CA ALA A 297 3.12 -13.89 -28.25
C ALA A 297 4.41 -14.53 -27.74
N ASN A 298 5.55 -13.87 -27.92
CA ASN A 298 6.87 -14.45 -27.66
C ASN A 298 7.71 -13.50 -26.78
N PRO A 299 7.83 -13.76 -25.47
CA PRO A 299 8.56 -12.89 -24.55
C PRO A 299 10.01 -12.65 -24.93
N SER A 300 10.70 -13.66 -25.49
CA SER A 300 12.11 -13.54 -25.83
C SER A 300 12.36 -12.62 -27.02
N THR A 301 11.48 -12.63 -28.02
CA THR A 301 11.60 -11.76 -29.21
C THR A 301 11.06 -10.36 -28.95
N GLU A 302 10.13 -10.22 -28.03
CA GLU A 302 9.54 -8.93 -27.61
C GLU A 302 10.42 -8.19 -26.57
N ASN A 303 11.63 -8.69 -26.29
CA ASN A 303 12.59 -8.12 -25.32
C ASN A 303 12.04 -7.96 -23.90
N PHE A 304 11.39 -9.00 -23.42
CA PHE A 304 11.00 -9.07 -22.01
C PHE A 304 12.12 -9.65 -21.13
N TYR A 305 12.07 -9.29 -19.86
CA TYR A 305 12.98 -9.74 -18.80
C TYR A 305 12.19 -10.45 -17.70
N GLU A 306 12.87 -11.34 -17.01
CA GLU A 306 12.42 -11.99 -15.79
C GLU A 306 13.36 -11.58 -14.66
N ILE A 307 12.83 -11.34 -13.47
CA ILE A 307 13.60 -10.95 -12.28
C ILE A 307 13.44 -12.07 -11.25
N GLY A 308 14.56 -12.67 -10.86
CA GLY A 308 14.58 -13.76 -9.89
C GLY A 308 15.99 -14.23 -9.55
#